data_02c9ac12aee1be65d215a939236a85f2
#
_entry.id   02c9ac12aee1be65d215a939236a85f2
#
_cell.length_a   1.000
_cell.length_b   1.000
_cell.length_c   1.000
_cell.angle_alpha   90.00
_cell.angle_beta   90.00
_cell.angle_gamma   90.00
#
_symmetry.space_group_name_H-M   'P 1'
#
loop_
_entity.id
_entity.type
_entity.pdbx_description
1 polymer ?
#
loop_
_entity_poly.entity_id
_entity_poly.type
_entity_poly.pdbx_seq_one_letter_code
_entity_poly.pdbx_strand_id
1 'polypeptide(L)'
;MSRIFLKLISIVFLISCSDNEEVQNTEIITDSYFFQKKVFNMNLYNCTTPIENVDSTYKKTSDSLNFYKFSELTEQDNQIASCTQTYTQINELTPLKSGLLLGLSYMELSNCNSKVEEELLLEDLAPYLEYLKENDVQVWTGISNLENNSFLWINIWKSEEYREEFLLEWINSDNSGKFAIALSSSARCQNPSTYLFL
;
A
#
# COMPACT_ATOMS: atom_id res chain seq x y z
N MET A 1 -82.62 20.06 -21.82
CA MET A 1 -81.30 20.73 -22.02
C MET A 1 -80.66 20.84 -20.70
N SER A 2 -79.74 19.89 -20.40
CA SER A 2 -79.09 19.78 -19.12
C SER A 2 -77.60 20.07 -19.34
N ARG A 3 -77.12 21.10 -18.68
CA ARG A 3 -75.67 21.46 -18.68
C ARG A 3 -74.96 20.74 -17.54
N ILE A 4 -74.18 19.74 -17.86
CA ILE A 4 -73.34 19.05 -16.93
C ILE A 4 -72.06 19.88 -16.79
N PHE A 5 -71.85 20.45 -15.60
CA PHE A 5 -70.60 21.10 -15.19
C PHE A 5 -69.55 20.03 -14.80
N LEU A 6 -68.59 19.85 -15.65
CA LEU A 6 -67.43 19.03 -15.34
C LEU A 6 -66.51 19.89 -14.50
N LYS A 7 -66.39 19.58 -13.21
CA LYS A 7 -65.36 20.14 -12.36
C LYS A 7 -64.06 19.39 -12.60
N LEU A 8 -63.09 20.02 -13.27
CA LEU A 8 -61.73 19.57 -13.34
C LEU A 8 -61.06 19.80 -11.95
N ILE A 9 -60.82 18.75 -11.27
CA ILE A 9 -59.98 18.76 -10.08
C ILE A 9 -58.53 18.65 -10.58
N SER A 10 -57.82 19.80 -10.58
CA SER A 10 -56.39 19.81 -10.78
C SER A 10 -55.69 19.27 -9.54
N ILE A 11 -55.29 18.00 -9.60
CA ILE A 11 -54.40 17.44 -8.62
C ILE A 11 -52.99 17.91 -8.99
N VAL A 12 -52.50 18.89 -8.26
CA VAL A 12 -51.12 19.30 -8.31
C VAL A 12 -50.33 18.24 -7.54
N PHE A 13 -49.72 17.30 -8.26
CA PHE A 13 -48.67 16.49 -7.70
C PHE A 13 -47.45 17.38 -7.48
N LEU A 14 -47.27 17.78 -6.24
CA LEU A 14 -45.97 18.24 -5.77
C LEU A 14 -45.04 17.01 -5.75
N ILE A 15 -44.35 16.80 -6.86
CA ILE A 15 -43.17 15.92 -6.88
C ILE A 15 -42.14 16.67 -6.06
N SER A 16 -42.05 16.35 -4.78
CA SER A 16 -40.89 16.63 -3.96
C SER A 16 -39.76 15.79 -4.56
N CYS A 17 -38.96 16.39 -5.41
CA CYS A 17 -37.61 15.89 -5.65
C CYS A 17 -36.86 16.01 -4.32
N SER A 18 -36.94 14.97 -3.53
CA SER A 18 -35.93 14.69 -2.54
C SER A 18 -34.70 14.30 -3.34
N ASP A 19 -33.84 15.26 -3.60
CA ASP A 19 -32.44 14.99 -3.93
C ASP A 19 -31.84 14.34 -2.69
N ASN A 20 -32.10 13.04 -2.53
CA ASN A 20 -31.18 12.16 -1.89
C ASN A 20 -30.03 12.04 -2.90
N GLU A 21 -29.14 13.00 -2.91
CA GLU A 21 -27.75 12.70 -3.22
C GLU A 21 -27.39 11.56 -2.26
N GLU A 22 -27.45 10.35 -2.77
CA GLU A 22 -26.68 9.25 -2.23
C GLU A 22 -25.24 9.75 -2.18
N VAL A 23 -24.86 10.23 -1.00
CA VAL A 23 -23.48 10.20 -0.56
C VAL A 23 -23.15 8.72 -0.46
N GLN A 24 -22.99 8.08 -1.62
CA GLN A 24 -22.48 6.74 -1.72
C GLN A 24 -21.00 6.80 -1.36
N ASN A 25 -20.75 6.64 -0.06
CA ASN A 25 -19.79 5.68 0.43
C ASN A 25 -18.38 5.79 -0.12
N THR A 26 -17.75 6.93 0.04
CA THR A 26 -16.28 6.99 0.16
C THR A 26 -15.80 6.23 1.41
N GLU A 27 -16.62 6.16 2.47
CA GLU A 27 -16.31 5.40 3.68
C GLU A 27 -16.18 3.88 3.47
N ILE A 28 -16.89 3.28 2.49
CA ILE A 28 -16.87 1.82 2.31
C ILE A 28 -15.60 1.34 1.62
N ILE A 29 -14.95 2.18 0.81
CA ILE A 29 -13.73 1.77 0.11
C ILE A 29 -12.54 1.76 1.07
N THR A 30 -12.41 2.76 1.91
CA THR A 30 -11.38 2.81 2.95
C THR A 30 -11.49 1.63 3.91
N ASP A 31 -12.67 1.31 4.39
CA ASP A 31 -12.91 0.19 5.30
C ASP A 31 -12.48 -1.17 4.71
N SER A 32 -12.69 -1.43 3.42
CA SER A 32 -12.35 -2.72 2.82
C SER A 32 -10.84 -2.96 2.67
N TYR A 33 -10.02 -1.92 2.56
CA TYR A 33 -8.57 -2.02 2.46
C TYR A 33 -7.89 -2.10 3.83
N PHE A 34 -8.51 -1.53 4.88
CA PHE A 34 -7.91 -1.40 6.20
C PHE A 34 -8.37 -2.44 7.23
N PHE A 35 -9.36 -3.28 6.90
CA PHE A 35 -9.95 -4.22 7.86
C PHE A 35 -9.07 -5.40 8.27
N GLN A 36 -7.94 -5.61 7.60
CA GLN A 36 -6.97 -6.62 8.02
C GLN A 36 -5.57 -6.02 8.05
N LYS A 37 -5.35 -5.02 8.89
CA LYS A 37 -3.99 -4.51 9.16
C LYS A 37 -3.13 -5.63 9.74
N LYS A 38 -2.55 -6.42 8.88
CA LYS A 38 -1.46 -7.28 9.29
C LYS A 38 -0.23 -6.40 9.46
N VAL A 39 0.40 -6.51 10.61
CA VAL A 39 1.59 -5.74 10.94
C VAL A 39 2.76 -6.70 11.02
N PHE A 40 3.84 -6.35 10.35
CA PHE A 40 5.09 -7.10 10.35
C PHE A 40 6.17 -6.31 11.09
N ASN A 41 7.12 -7.01 11.70
CA ASN A 41 8.38 -6.44 12.11
C ASN A 41 9.37 -6.55 10.94
N MET A 42 9.87 -5.40 10.48
CA MET A 42 11.03 -5.35 9.63
C MET A 42 12.26 -5.09 10.50
N ASN A 43 13.17 -6.00 10.50
CA ASN A 43 14.40 -5.92 11.27
C ASN A 43 15.57 -5.56 10.35
N LEU A 44 16.21 -4.43 10.60
CA LEU A 44 17.49 -4.08 9.98
C LEU A 44 18.61 -4.55 10.87
N TYR A 45 19.45 -5.40 10.35
CA TYR A 45 20.69 -5.86 10.97
C TYR A 45 21.89 -5.12 10.37
N ASN A 46 22.65 -4.45 11.23
CA ASN A 46 23.93 -3.83 10.89
C ASN A 46 25.04 -4.63 11.58
N CYS A 47 25.85 -5.32 10.81
CA CYS A 47 26.83 -6.28 11.30
C CYS A 47 28.26 -5.75 11.19
N THR A 48 29.11 -6.10 12.15
CA THR A 48 30.53 -5.73 12.13
C THR A 48 31.37 -6.67 11.26
N THR A 49 30.84 -7.87 10.97
CA THR A 49 31.44 -8.86 10.09
C THR A 49 30.42 -9.38 9.10
N PRO A 50 30.80 -9.70 7.84
CA PRO A 50 29.92 -10.32 6.89
C PRO A 50 29.33 -11.62 7.43
N ILE A 51 28.01 -11.79 7.23
CA ILE A 51 27.28 -13.00 7.62
C ILE A 51 26.93 -13.76 6.35
N GLU A 52 27.50 -14.96 6.20
CA GLU A 52 27.39 -15.73 4.96
C GLU A 52 26.10 -16.56 4.86
N ASN A 53 25.47 -16.94 5.96
CA ASN A 53 24.36 -17.90 5.98
C ASN A 53 23.23 -17.44 6.90
N VAL A 54 22.54 -16.34 6.55
CA VAL A 54 21.26 -16.01 7.19
C VAL A 54 20.16 -16.24 6.18
N ASP A 55 19.43 -17.33 6.38
CA ASP A 55 18.28 -17.66 5.54
C ASP A 55 17.16 -16.64 5.66
N SER A 56 16.41 -16.47 4.57
CA SER A 56 15.22 -15.62 4.54
C SER A 56 15.48 -14.12 4.78
N THR A 57 16.54 -13.58 4.16
CA THR A 57 16.91 -12.17 4.31
C THR A 57 17.01 -11.43 2.99
N TYR A 58 16.74 -10.11 3.04
CA TYR A 58 16.94 -9.21 1.89
C TYR A 58 18.26 -8.47 2.05
N LYS A 59 19.16 -8.67 1.10
CA LYS A 59 20.50 -8.07 1.09
C LYS A 59 20.69 -7.18 -0.13
N LYS A 60 21.40 -6.08 0.05
CA LYS A 60 21.92 -5.29 -1.07
C LYS A 60 23.12 -6.03 -1.65
N THR A 61 23.15 -6.23 -2.96
CA THR A 61 24.21 -6.98 -3.64
C THR A 61 25.63 -6.41 -3.41
N SER A 62 25.72 -5.11 -3.10
CA SER A 62 26.99 -4.42 -2.82
C SER A 62 27.33 -4.31 -1.34
N ASP A 63 26.47 -4.81 -0.44
CA ASP A 63 26.63 -4.64 1.02
C ASP A 63 26.32 -5.95 1.73
N SER A 64 27.38 -6.62 2.22
CA SER A 64 27.26 -7.86 2.97
C SER A 64 27.12 -7.66 4.49
N LEU A 65 27.17 -6.40 4.96
CA LEU A 65 27.12 -6.07 6.39
C LEU A 65 25.71 -5.73 6.86
N ASN A 66 24.84 -5.32 5.93
CA ASN A 66 23.49 -4.89 6.24
C ASN A 66 22.46 -5.75 5.51
N PHE A 67 21.43 -6.20 6.24
CA PHE A 67 20.35 -6.97 5.67
C PHE A 67 19.04 -6.72 6.42
N TYR A 68 17.92 -6.98 5.73
CA TYR A 68 16.58 -6.89 6.28
C TYR A 68 15.99 -8.28 6.45
N LYS A 69 15.27 -8.49 7.55
CA LYS A 69 14.47 -9.68 7.79
C LYS A 69 13.07 -9.26 8.22
N PHE A 70 12.07 -9.96 7.68
CA PHE A 70 10.68 -9.76 8.07
C PHE A 70 10.23 -10.89 8.98
N SER A 71 9.51 -10.56 10.04
CA SER A 71 8.90 -11.52 10.95
C SER A 71 7.49 -11.07 11.32
N GLU A 72 6.64 -12.02 11.71
CA GLU A 72 5.37 -11.67 12.34
C GLU A 72 5.64 -11.10 13.75
N LEU A 73 4.70 -10.24 14.25
CA LEU A 73 4.88 -9.57 15.56
C LEU A 73 5.08 -10.53 16.74
N THR A 74 4.61 -11.77 16.61
CA THR A 74 4.70 -12.80 17.64
C THR A 74 6.02 -13.57 17.64
N GLU A 75 6.83 -13.42 16.58
CA GLU A 75 8.10 -14.12 16.46
C GLU A 75 9.23 -13.27 17.06
N GLN A 76 9.97 -13.87 17.99
CA GLN A 76 11.22 -13.28 18.48
C GLN A 76 12.36 -13.69 17.54
N ASP A 77 12.94 -12.71 16.87
CA ASP A 77 14.16 -12.96 16.10
C ASP A 77 15.35 -13.21 17.02
N ASN A 78 16.14 -14.21 16.69
CA ASN A 78 17.38 -14.52 17.42
C ASN A 78 18.38 -13.38 17.26
N GLN A 79 18.93 -12.90 18.35
CA GLN A 79 20.03 -11.93 18.33
C GLN A 79 21.27 -12.53 17.64
N ILE A 80 21.78 -11.82 16.65
CA ILE A 80 23.06 -12.17 16.01
C ILE A 80 24.15 -11.37 16.72
N ALA A 81 25.04 -12.05 17.41
CA ALA A 81 26.04 -11.44 18.32
C ALA A 81 26.93 -10.36 17.67
N SER A 82 27.17 -10.44 16.36
CA SER A 82 27.99 -9.47 15.62
C SER A 82 27.18 -8.33 14.98
N CYS A 83 25.87 -8.23 15.25
CA CYS A 83 25.00 -7.26 14.62
C CYS A 83 24.25 -6.40 15.66
N THR A 84 24.07 -5.13 15.34
CA THR A 84 23.03 -4.30 15.97
C THR A 84 21.72 -4.45 15.19
N GLN A 85 20.61 -4.47 15.89
CA GLN A 85 19.28 -4.68 15.33
C GLN A 85 18.39 -3.48 15.58
N THR A 86 17.71 -3.03 14.54
CA THR A 86 16.71 -1.94 14.62
C THR A 86 15.39 -2.47 14.10
N TYR A 87 14.32 -2.17 14.80
CA TYR A 87 12.97 -2.62 14.47
C TYR A 87 12.16 -1.50 13.85
N THR A 88 11.39 -1.83 12.83
CA THR A 88 10.38 -0.95 12.26
C THR A 88 9.11 -1.76 12.01
N GLN A 89 7.99 -1.28 12.50
CA GLN A 89 6.70 -1.88 12.21
C GLN A 89 6.20 -1.44 10.85
N ILE A 90 5.75 -2.41 10.04
CA ILE A 90 5.24 -2.20 8.69
C ILE A 90 3.79 -2.67 8.62
N ASN A 91 2.90 -1.76 8.29
CA ASN A 91 1.50 -2.06 8.02
C ASN A 91 1.37 -2.61 6.59
N GLU A 92 0.81 -3.80 6.46
CA GLU A 92 0.52 -4.41 5.16
C GLU A 92 -0.61 -3.64 4.46
N LEU A 93 -0.40 -3.29 3.19
CA LEU A 93 -1.41 -2.64 2.36
C LEU A 93 -1.99 -3.60 1.30
N THR A 94 -1.19 -4.53 0.80
CA THR A 94 -1.64 -5.54 -0.16
C THR A 94 -1.32 -6.94 0.36
N PRO A 95 -2.31 -7.67 0.89
CA PRO A 95 -2.08 -9.03 1.38
C PRO A 95 -1.77 -9.98 0.23
N LEU A 96 -0.74 -10.79 0.40
CA LEU A 96 -0.48 -11.90 -0.52
C LEU A 96 -1.48 -13.02 -0.31
N LYS A 97 -2.03 -13.56 -1.40
CA LYS A 97 -2.97 -14.71 -1.35
C LYS A 97 -2.36 -15.96 -0.74
N SER A 98 -1.06 -16.13 -0.85
CA SER A 98 -0.32 -17.31 -0.41
C SER A 98 0.27 -17.21 1.00
N GLY A 99 -0.08 -16.18 1.76
CA GLY A 99 0.59 -15.90 3.04
C GLY A 99 1.99 -15.35 2.83
N LEU A 100 2.71 -15.12 3.92
CA LEU A 100 4.04 -14.52 3.99
C LEU A 100 4.85 -14.55 2.71
N LEU A 101 5.61 -13.57 2.45
CA LEU A 101 6.65 -13.22 1.48
C LEU A 101 7.38 -14.39 0.75
N LEU A 102 6.88 -15.62 0.88
CA LEU A 102 7.45 -16.83 0.27
C LEU A 102 7.46 -16.72 -1.26
N GLY A 103 8.64 -16.81 -1.84
CA GLY A 103 8.83 -16.75 -3.29
C GLY A 103 8.92 -15.35 -3.88
N LEU A 104 8.86 -14.29 -3.06
CA LEU A 104 9.18 -12.93 -3.46
C LEU A 104 10.66 -12.68 -3.24
N SER A 105 11.35 -12.22 -4.27
CA SER A 105 12.82 -12.16 -4.24
C SER A 105 13.44 -10.79 -4.44
N TYR A 106 12.65 -9.77 -4.77
CA TYR A 106 13.16 -8.43 -5.06
C TYR A 106 12.41 -7.38 -4.25
N MET A 107 13.12 -6.67 -3.39
CA MET A 107 12.54 -5.63 -2.54
C MET A 107 13.01 -4.25 -2.95
N GLU A 108 12.07 -3.33 -3.02
CA GLU A 108 12.30 -1.90 -3.12
C GLU A 108 11.89 -1.22 -1.81
N LEU A 109 12.76 -0.35 -1.30
CA LEU A 109 12.52 0.42 -0.09
C LEU A 109 12.78 1.90 -0.37
N SER A 110 11.76 2.73 -0.19
CA SER A 110 11.84 4.18 -0.33
C SER A 110 11.65 4.88 1.00
N ASN A 111 12.49 5.88 1.28
CA ASN A 111 12.26 6.82 2.36
C ASN A 111 11.36 7.95 1.83
N CYS A 112 10.26 8.18 2.49
CA CYS A 112 9.26 9.16 2.09
C CYS A 112 9.01 10.18 3.21
N ASN A 113 8.62 11.39 2.82
CA ASN A 113 8.12 12.42 3.72
C ASN A 113 6.70 12.76 3.33
N SER A 114 5.75 12.60 4.27
CA SER A 114 4.37 12.99 4.10
C SER A 114 4.19 14.49 4.35
N LYS A 115 3.29 15.09 3.60
CA LYS A 115 2.81 16.48 3.76
C LYS A 115 1.43 16.52 4.41
N VAL A 116 0.82 15.35 4.59
CA VAL A 116 -0.53 15.15 5.09
C VAL A 116 -0.55 14.11 6.21
N GLU A 117 -1.65 14.02 6.91
CA GLU A 117 -1.90 12.97 7.91
C GLU A 117 -1.97 11.59 7.25
N GLU A 118 -1.74 10.54 8.03
CA GLU A 118 -1.66 9.15 7.54
C GLU A 118 -2.92 8.72 6.77
N GLU A 119 -4.10 9.12 7.24
CA GLU A 119 -5.38 8.77 6.61
C GLU A 119 -5.48 9.29 5.18
N LEU A 120 -5.17 10.57 4.97
CA LEU A 120 -5.15 11.19 3.63
C LEU A 120 -4.05 10.61 2.73
N LEU A 121 -2.89 10.26 3.31
CA LEU A 121 -1.84 9.59 2.56
C LEU A 121 -2.33 8.25 2.02
N LEU A 122 -3.05 7.48 2.83
CA LEU A 122 -3.59 6.18 2.43
C LEU A 122 -4.67 6.30 1.34
N GLU A 123 -5.51 7.34 1.40
CA GLU A 123 -6.45 7.65 0.32
C GLU A 123 -5.73 7.95 -1.00
N ASP A 124 -4.63 8.70 -0.96
CA ASP A 124 -3.85 9.03 -2.15
C ASP A 124 -3.06 7.82 -2.71
N LEU A 125 -2.84 6.78 -1.91
CA LEU A 125 -2.29 5.50 -2.37
C LEU A 125 -3.35 4.60 -3.04
N ALA A 126 -4.64 4.85 -2.83
CA ALA A 126 -5.73 3.98 -3.29
C ALA A 126 -5.65 3.64 -4.80
N PRO A 127 -5.41 4.58 -5.75
CA PRO A 127 -5.34 4.25 -7.17
C PRO A 127 -4.27 3.21 -7.51
N TYR A 128 -3.15 3.21 -6.79
CA TYR A 128 -2.10 2.20 -6.95
C TYR A 128 -2.55 0.86 -6.38
N LEU A 129 -3.08 0.84 -5.16
CA LEU A 129 -3.52 -0.38 -4.49
C LEU A 129 -4.68 -1.06 -5.23
N GLU A 130 -5.63 -0.29 -5.77
CA GLU A 130 -6.72 -0.78 -6.60
C GLU A 130 -6.20 -1.45 -7.87
N TYR A 131 -5.28 -0.79 -8.57
CA TYR A 131 -4.67 -1.36 -9.77
C TYR A 131 -3.97 -2.69 -9.48
N LEU A 132 -3.20 -2.77 -8.39
CA LEU A 132 -2.53 -4.00 -7.98
C LEU A 132 -3.53 -5.13 -7.75
N LYS A 133 -4.66 -4.82 -7.10
CA LYS A 133 -5.72 -5.78 -6.79
C LYS A 133 -6.47 -6.23 -8.04
N GLU A 134 -6.89 -5.29 -8.89
CA GLU A 134 -7.67 -5.57 -10.11
C GLU A 134 -6.90 -6.42 -11.12
N ASN A 135 -5.60 -6.22 -11.21
CA ASN A 135 -4.72 -6.93 -12.13
C ASN A 135 -4.00 -8.13 -11.50
N ASP A 136 -4.38 -8.51 -10.26
CA ASP A 136 -3.80 -9.64 -9.52
C ASP A 136 -2.26 -9.62 -9.48
N VAL A 137 -1.69 -8.41 -9.29
CA VAL A 137 -0.24 -8.21 -9.33
C VAL A 137 0.43 -8.91 -8.16
N GLN A 138 1.49 -9.67 -8.44
CA GLN A 138 2.25 -10.42 -7.44
C GLN A 138 3.29 -9.52 -6.78
N VAL A 139 2.80 -8.64 -5.90
CA VAL A 139 3.61 -7.75 -5.07
C VAL A 139 3.04 -7.71 -3.65
N TRP A 140 3.92 -7.67 -2.67
CA TRP A 140 3.56 -7.27 -1.32
C TRP A 140 3.96 -5.81 -1.10
N THR A 141 3.01 -4.99 -0.65
CA THR A 141 3.21 -3.57 -0.38
C THR A 141 2.93 -3.28 1.08
N GLY A 142 3.82 -2.54 1.72
CA GLY A 142 3.65 -2.09 3.09
C GLY A 142 4.25 -0.71 3.33
N ILE A 143 3.77 -0.05 4.40
CA ILE A 143 4.32 1.22 4.88
C ILE A 143 4.59 1.16 6.38
N SER A 144 5.62 1.88 6.84
CA SER A 144 5.78 2.12 8.27
C SER A 144 4.78 3.17 8.77
N ASN A 145 4.57 3.23 10.09
CA ASN A 145 3.86 4.35 10.70
C ASN A 145 4.58 5.67 10.38
N LEU A 146 3.81 6.77 10.35
CA LEU A 146 4.37 8.10 10.22
C LEU A 146 5.08 8.50 11.52
N GLU A 147 6.38 8.71 11.43
CA GLU A 147 7.19 9.27 12.50
C GLU A 147 7.81 10.60 12.04
N ASN A 148 7.44 11.70 12.67
CA ASN A 148 7.89 13.05 12.27
C ASN A 148 7.66 13.35 10.79
N ASN A 149 6.50 12.96 10.25
CA ASN A 149 6.14 13.02 8.84
C ASN A 149 7.00 12.15 7.91
N SER A 150 7.83 11.27 8.43
CA SER A 150 8.62 10.34 7.64
C SER A 150 8.04 8.93 7.72
N PHE A 151 8.11 8.21 6.62
CA PHE A 151 7.71 6.80 6.56
C PHE A 151 8.55 6.03 5.55
N LEU A 152 8.59 4.72 5.71
CA LEU A 152 9.14 3.80 4.74
C LEU A 152 8.02 3.28 3.86
N TRP A 153 8.24 3.26 2.54
CA TRP A 153 7.40 2.54 1.60
C TRP A 153 8.16 1.37 1.04
N ILE A 154 7.56 0.20 1.11
CA ILE A 154 8.20 -1.06 0.73
C ILE A 154 7.33 -1.77 -0.28
N ASN A 155 7.94 -2.19 -1.38
CA ASN A 155 7.34 -3.14 -2.32
C ASN A 155 8.25 -4.36 -2.40
N ILE A 156 7.68 -5.55 -2.28
CA ILE A 156 8.40 -6.81 -2.47
C ILE A 156 7.76 -7.56 -3.62
N TRP A 157 8.54 -7.76 -4.68
CA TRP A 157 8.14 -8.32 -5.95
C TRP A 157 8.56 -9.77 -6.08
N LYS A 158 7.90 -10.51 -6.96
CA LYS A 158 8.27 -11.87 -7.31
C LYS A 158 9.72 -11.95 -7.82
N SER A 159 10.13 -11.01 -8.68
CA SER A 159 11.49 -10.84 -9.17
C SER A 159 11.68 -9.42 -9.71
N GLU A 160 12.91 -9.05 -10.06
CA GLU A 160 13.24 -7.79 -10.72
C GLU A 160 12.59 -7.69 -12.09
N GLU A 161 12.67 -8.75 -12.89
CA GLU A 161 12.07 -8.81 -14.24
C GLU A 161 10.56 -8.63 -14.18
N TYR A 162 9.89 -9.29 -13.23
CA TYR A 162 8.46 -9.14 -13.03
C TYR A 162 8.07 -7.70 -12.68
N ARG A 163 8.87 -7.04 -11.85
CA ARG A 163 8.69 -5.62 -11.50
C ARG A 163 8.87 -4.71 -12.72
N GLU A 164 9.84 -4.98 -13.59
CA GLU A 164 10.05 -4.21 -14.82
C GLU A 164 8.88 -4.36 -15.81
N GLU A 165 8.38 -5.59 -16.00
CA GLU A 165 7.17 -5.85 -16.80
C GLU A 165 5.97 -5.10 -16.26
N PHE A 166 5.73 -5.17 -14.94
CA PHE A 166 4.67 -4.43 -14.28
C PHE A 166 4.77 -2.92 -14.53
N LEU A 167 5.96 -2.33 -14.42
CA LEU A 167 6.12 -0.89 -14.62
C LEU A 167 5.75 -0.43 -16.03
N LEU A 168 6.04 -1.24 -17.04
CA LEU A 168 5.65 -0.94 -18.42
C LEU A 168 4.12 -0.90 -18.59
N GLU A 169 3.41 -1.83 -17.94
CA GLU A 169 1.95 -1.86 -17.95
C GLU A 169 1.35 -0.72 -17.11
N TRP A 170 1.90 -0.52 -15.90
CA TRP A 170 1.47 0.52 -14.99
C TRP A 170 1.55 1.93 -15.58
N ILE A 171 2.67 2.30 -16.19
CA ILE A 171 2.89 3.64 -16.77
C ILE A 171 1.85 3.94 -17.87
N ASN A 172 1.36 2.92 -18.57
CA ASN A 172 0.37 3.07 -19.61
C ASN A 172 -1.08 3.01 -19.10
N SER A 173 -1.29 2.81 -17.80
CA SER A 173 -2.63 2.78 -17.19
C SER A 173 -3.12 4.18 -16.83
N ASP A 174 -4.45 4.38 -16.87
CA ASP A 174 -5.07 5.63 -16.40
C ASP A 174 -4.83 5.88 -14.90
N ASN A 175 -4.63 4.81 -14.13
CA ASN A 175 -4.40 4.90 -12.70
C ASN A 175 -3.02 5.47 -12.35
N SER A 176 -2.01 5.27 -13.21
CA SER A 176 -0.67 5.81 -12.98
C SER A 176 -0.65 7.34 -12.92
N GLY A 177 -1.38 7.99 -13.81
CA GLY A 177 -1.50 9.46 -13.83
C GLY A 177 -2.24 10.00 -12.61
N LYS A 178 -3.36 9.38 -12.22
CA LYS A 178 -4.13 9.74 -11.02
C LYS A 178 -3.25 9.61 -9.77
N PHE A 179 -2.58 8.48 -9.63
CA PHE A 179 -1.68 8.20 -8.53
C PHE A 179 -0.52 9.22 -8.46
N ALA A 180 0.14 9.51 -9.58
CA ALA A 180 1.24 10.47 -9.62
C ALA A 180 0.82 11.87 -9.14
N ILE A 181 -0.39 12.32 -9.53
CA ILE A 181 -0.95 13.60 -9.09
C ILE A 181 -1.23 13.55 -7.59
N ALA A 182 -1.96 12.55 -7.10
CA ALA A 182 -2.32 12.38 -5.71
C ALA A 182 -1.06 12.32 -4.83
N LEU A 183 -0.14 11.39 -5.11
CA LEU A 183 1.08 11.23 -4.33
C LEU A 183 1.96 12.49 -4.33
N SER A 184 2.06 13.21 -5.44
CA SER A 184 2.85 14.44 -5.50
C SER A 184 2.35 15.54 -4.57
N SER A 185 1.06 15.55 -4.25
CA SER A 185 0.45 16.49 -3.30
C SER A 185 0.65 16.08 -1.85
N SER A 186 0.62 14.78 -1.56
CA SER A 186 0.61 14.22 -0.21
C SER A 186 1.98 13.75 0.29
N ALA A 187 2.89 13.34 -0.59
CA ALA A 187 4.19 12.85 -0.17
C ALA A 187 5.31 13.17 -1.17
N ARG A 188 6.54 12.98 -0.68
CA ARG A 188 7.76 13.00 -1.50
C ARG A 188 8.66 11.85 -1.09
N CYS A 189 8.88 10.91 -2.00
CA CYS A 189 9.75 9.77 -1.80
C CYS A 189 11.10 9.95 -2.50
N GLN A 190 12.13 9.39 -1.89
CA GLN A 190 13.44 9.21 -2.52
C GLN A 190 13.37 8.05 -3.51
N ASN A 191 14.34 7.99 -4.43
CA ASN A 191 14.49 6.82 -5.27
C ASN A 191 14.67 5.57 -4.42
N PRO A 192 14.02 4.45 -4.77
CA PRO A 192 14.09 3.23 -3.98
C PRO A 192 15.51 2.66 -3.94
N SER A 193 15.90 2.16 -2.78
CA SER A 193 17.01 1.21 -2.65
C SER A 193 16.49 -0.19 -2.92
N THR A 194 17.28 -1.02 -3.57
CA THR A 194 16.88 -2.36 -4.01
C THR A 194 17.68 -3.45 -3.31
N TYR A 195 17.04 -4.57 -3.03
CA TYR A 195 17.59 -5.69 -2.27
C TYR A 195 17.11 -7.01 -2.87
N LEU A 196 17.98 -8.01 -2.85
CA LEU A 196 17.66 -9.37 -3.28
C LEU A 196 17.44 -10.28 -2.06
N PHE A 197 16.50 -11.20 -2.18
CA PHE A 197 16.29 -12.26 -1.21
C PHE A 197 17.32 -13.37 -1.42
N LEU A 198 17.98 -13.80 -0.35
CA LEU A 198 19.02 -14.83 -0.34
C LEU A 198 18.65 -15.96 0.63
#